data_f0d76df76ec51af589622465006070a0
#
_entry.id   f0d76df76ec51af589622465006070a0
#
_cell.length_a   1.000
_cell.length_b   1.000
_cell.length_c   1.000
_cell.angle_alpha   90.00
_cell.angle_beta   90.00
_cell.angle_gamma   90.00
#
_symmetry.space_group_name_H-M   'P 1'
#
loop_
_entity.id
_entity.type
_entity.pdbx_description
1 polymer ?
#
loop_
_entity_poly.entity_id
_entity_poly.type
_entity_poly.pdbx_seq_one_letter_code
_entity_poly.pdbx_strand_id
1 'polypeptide(L)'
;MIDAEEEEPKIEDLPGVGPATAEKLREAGFDELMTIAVMSPKELGDQAELGEAVASKIIAGAKKMANVGGFVSGVSLLERRSEVQKLTSGSSALDELLGGGFETQAIVEVFGEFGSGKTQVGHQLAVNTILPLSQGGFDGEVFYIDTEDTFRPERIAQMAEGVGLDPNAVLDRIHVARAYNSAHQMLLVDEIKRCLLYTSPSPRDIS
;
A
#
# COMPACT_ATOMS: atom_id res chain seq x y z
N MET A 1 -10.05 28.26 -15.72
CA MET A 1 -9.38 28.58 -14.45
C MET A 1 -8.54 27.37 -14.19
N ILE A 2 -7.23 27.52 -14.25
CA ILE A 2 -6.25 26.43 -14.12
C ILE A 2 -6.17 26.16 -12.62
N ASP A 3 -6.63 24.96 -12.18
CA ASP A 3 -6.45 24.50 -10.81
C ASP A 3 -4.96 24.43 -10.54
N ALA A 4 -4.50 25.20 -9.57
CA ALA A 4 -3.13 25.12 -9.07
C ALA A 4 -2.97 23.71 -8.47
N GLU A 5 -2.04 22.93 -9.01
CA GLU A 5 -1.55 21.72 -8.38
C GLU A 5 -1.08 22.10 -6.97
N GLU A 6 -1.83 21.73 -5.95
CA GLU A 6 -1.35 21.81 -4.58
C GLU A 6 -0.23 20.78 -4.45
N GLU A 7 1.03 21.24 -4.51
CA GLU A 7 2.19 20.39 -4.22
C GLU A 7 1.98 19.75 -2.83
N GLU A 8 2.10 18.44 -2.75
CA GLU A 8 2.03 17.74 -1.47
C GLU A 8 3.09 18.32 -0.51
N PRO A 9 2.70 18.69 0.72
CA PRO A 9 3.60 19.32 1.66
C PRO A 9 4.74 18.38 2.02
N LYS A 10 5.98 18.89 1.98
CA LYS A 10 7.22 18.14 2.22
C LYS A 10 7.67 18.32 3.67
N ILE A 11 8.59 17.45 4.11
CA ILE A 11 9.16 17.53 5.48
C ILE A 11 9.89 18.85 5.73
N GLU A 12 10.43 19.50 4.70
CA GLU A 12 11.07 20.81 4.77
C GLU A 12 10.11 21.94 5.11
N ASP A 13 8.82 21.77 4.83
CA ASP A 13 7.78 22.75 5.11
C ASP A 13 7.35 22.74 6.57
N LEU A 14 7.84 21.76 7.35
CA LEU A 14 7.52 21.60 8.76
C LEU A 14 8.16 22.70 9.62
N PRO A 15 7.41 23.26 10.58
CA PRO A 15 7.92 24.30 11.47
C PRO A 15 9.05 23.75 12.34
N GLY A 16 10.26 24.33 12.17
CA GLY A 16 11.45 23.95 12.91
C GLY A 16 12.33 22.91 12.21
N VAL A 17 11.99 22.55 10.99
CA VAL A 17 12.82 21.71 10.11
C VAL A 17 13.64 22.60 9.19
N GLY A 18 14.95 22.71 9.45
CA GLY A 18 15.93 23.26 8.55
C GLY A 18 16.62 22.15 7.75
N PRO A 19 17.50 22.49 6.78
CA PRO A 19 18.16 21.50 5.92
C PRO A 19 18.85 20.35 6.70
N ALA A 20 19.58 20.68 7.77
CA ALA A 20 20.25 19.69 8.60
C ALA A 20 19.27 18.79 9.37
N THR A 21 18.11 19.31 9.78
CA THR A 21 17.08 18.53 10.46
C THR A 21 16.33 17.65 9.47
N ALA A 22 16.08 18.13 8.26
CA ALA A 22 15.47 17.36 7.19
C ALA A 22 16.36 16.16 6.79
N GLU A 23 17.68 16.37 6.71
CA GLU A 23 18.64 15.31 6.43
C GLU A 23 18.63 14.23 7.53
N LYS A 24 18.65 14.60 8.80
CA LYS A 24 18.55 13.66 9.93
C LYS A 24 17.25 12.87 9.93
N LEU A 25 16.12 13.51 9.60
CA LEU A 25 14.83 12.82 9.47
C LEU A 25 14.86 11.78 8.35
N ARG A 26 15.44 12.12 7.18
CA ARG A 26 15.57 11.19 6.05
C ARG A 26 16.52 10.03 6.38
N GLU A 27 17.66 10.30 6.99
CA GLU A 27 18.61 9.27 7.43
C GLU A 27 17.98 8.29 8.42
N ALA A 28 17.05 8.78 9.25
CA ALA A 28 16.26 7.98 10.17
C ALA A 28 15.02 7.30 9.50
N GLY A 29 14.81 7.49 8.18
CA GLY A 29 13.71 6.88 7.42
C GLY A 29 12.37 7.61 7.55
N PHE A 30 12.37 8.88 7.95
CA PHE A 30 11.16 9.70 8.07
C PHE A 30 11.00 10.65 6.87
N ASP A 31 10.54 10.11 5.74
CA ASP A 31 10.31 10.89 4.52
C ASP A 31 8.87 11.41 4.40
N GLU A 32 7.93 10.81 5.13
CA GLU A 32 6.50 11.12 5.05
C GLU A 32 6.00 11.86 6.28
N LEU A 33 5.20 12.92 6.07
CA LEU A 33 4.57 13.70 7.15
C LEU A 33 3.68 12.83 8.05
N MET A 34 2.97 11.85 7.48
CA MET A 34 2.09 10.96 8.22
C MET A 34 2.87 10.10 9.23
N THR A 35 4.01 9.55 8.81
CA THR A 35 4.88 8.75 9.67
C THR A 35 5.36 9.58 10.87
N ILE A 36 5.81 10.81 10.62
CA ILE A 36 6.24 11.75 11.67
C ILE A 36 5.07 12.11 12.60
N ALA A 37 3.88 12.34 12.04
CA ALA A 37 2.72 12.80 12.79
C ALA A 37 2.21 11.80 13.84
N VAL A 38 2.41 10.49 13.62
CA VAL A 38 1.94 9.44 14.54
C VAL A 38 2.98 9.00 15.56
N MET A 39 4.23 9.50 15.45
CA MET A 39 5.32 9.19 16.37
C MET A 39 5.12 9.86 17.73
N SER A 40 5.74 9.29 18.78
CA SER A 40 5.92 10.00 20.05
C SER A 40 7.14 10.94 19.97
N PRO A 41 7.14 12.08 20.73
CA PRO A 41 8.30 13.00 20.74
C PRO A 41 9.60 12.33 21.14
N LYS A 42 9.54 11.38 22.07
CA LYS A 42 10.70 10.63 22.53
C LYS A 42 11.25 9.73 21.44
N GLU A 43 10.40 8.93 20.79
CA GLU A 43 10.81 8.02 19.72
C GLU A 43 11.43 8.77 18.53
N LEU A 44 10.77 9.84 18.07
CA LEU A 44 11.32 10.67 16.99
C LEU A 44 12.65 11.32 17.41
N GLY A 45 12.74 11.79 18.66
CA GLY A 45 13.97 12.37 19.20
C GLY A 45 15.13 11.38 19.25
N ASP A 46 14.89 10.17 19.71
CA ASP A 46 15.87 9.10 19.83
C ASP A 46 16.34 8.60 18.45
N GLN A 47 15.42 8.45 17.48
CA GLN A 47 15.75 7.90 16.15
C GLN A 47 16.39 8.93 15.20
N ALA A 48 15.95 10.19 15.24
CA ALA A 48 16.49 11.24 14.38
C ALA A 48 17.54 12.11 15.09
N GLU A 49 18.01 11.72 16.27
CA GLU A 49 18.97 12.47 17.09
C GLU A 49 18.55 13.93 17.30
N LEU A 50 17.29 14.15 17.66
CA LEU A 50 16.71 15.46 17.92
C LEU A 50 16.36 15.64 19.40
N GLY A 51 16.42 16.87 19.89
CA GLY A 51 15.90 17.17 21.22
C GLY A 51 14.37 17.01 21.27
N GLU A 52 13.84 16.45 22.36
CA GLU A 52 12.41 16.15 22.55
C GLU A 52 11.49 17.36 22.28
N ALA A 53 11.93 18.57 22.67
CA ALA A 53 11.19 19.80 22.40
C ALA A 53 11.11 20.14 20.90
N VAL A 54 12.17 19.81 20.13
CA VAL A 54 12.21 19.99 18.67
C VAL A 54 11.32 18.93 18.03
N ALA A 55 11.46 17.67 18.41
CA ALA A 55 10.62 16.56 17.95
C ALA A 55 9.13 16.85 18.18
N SER A 56 8.75 17.38 19.36
CA SER A 56 7.37 17.77 19.66
C SER A 56 6.82 18.84 18.71
N LYS A 57 7.62 19.84 18.34
CA LYS A 57 7.21 20.88 17.37
C LYS A 57 7.04 20.33 15.97
N ILE A 58 7.96 19.47 15.55
CA ILE A 58 7.93 18.81 14.24
C ILE A 58 6.67 17.95 14.15
N ILE A 59 6.40 17.11 15.16
CA ILE A 59 5.20 16.26 15.21
C ILE A 59 3.91 17.11 15.18
N ALA A 60 3.84 18.20 15.93
CA ALA A 60 2.68 19.09 15.93
C ALA A 60 2.46 19.74 14.55
N GLY A 61 3.54 20.13 13.87
CA GLY A 61 3.51 20.62 12.50
C GLY A 61 3.04 19.54 11.52
N ALA A 62 3.60 18.34 11.60
CA ALA A 62 3.24 17.20 10.77
C ALA A 62 1.76 16.82 10.94
N LYS A 63 1.24 16.76 12.17
CA LYS A 63 -0.20 16.52 12.45
C LYS A 63 -1.10 17.53 11.77
N LYS A 64 -0.71 18.81 11.81
CA LYS A 64 -1.49 19.89 11.22
C LYS A 64 -1.46 19.84 9.69
N MET A 65 -0.30 19.60 9.10
CA MET A 65 -0.11 19.58 7.64
C MET A 65 -0.68 18.31 7.01
N ALA A 66 -0.48 17.15 7.64
CA ALA A 66 -1.05 15.87 7.22
C ALA A 66 -2.53 15.72 7.62
N ASN A 67 -3.15 16.72 8.25
CA ASN A 67 -4.54 16.70 8.75
C ASN A 67 -4.86 15.45 9.62
N VAL A 68 -3.88 15.01 10.39
CA VAL A 68 -4.02 13.82 11.25
C VAL A 68 -4.90 14.14 12.46
N GLY A 69 -5.96 13.38 12.63
CA GLY A 69 -6.87 13.49 13.79
C GLY A 69 -7.96 14.55 13.65
N GLY A 70 -8.14 15.14 12.47
CA GLY A 70 -9.28 16.01 12.17
C GLY A 70 -10.59 15.21 12.02
N PHE A 71 -11.71 15.78 12.49
CA PHE A 71 -13.03 15.25 12.15
C PHE A 71 -13.35 15.61 10.70
N VAL A 72 -13.79 14.64 9.91
CA VAL A 72 -14.33 14.85 8.57
C VAL A 72 -15.83 14.64 8.57
N SER A 73 -16.56 15.31 7.67
CA SER A 73 -17.99 15.11 7.55
C SER A 73 -18.29 13.73 6.95
N GLY A 74 -19.45 13.16 7.30
CA GLY A 74 -19.90 11.91 6.67
C GLY A 74 -20.05 12.03 5.16
N VAL A 75 -20.34 13.23 4.64
CA VAL A 75 -20.42 13.51 3.19
C VAL A 75 -19.02 13.37 2.56
N SER A 76 -18.00 14.03 3.12
CA SER A 76 -16.62 13.91 2.62
C SER A 76 -16.10 12.46 2.69
N LEU A 77 -16.53 11.70 3.72
CA LEU A 77 -16.18 10.29 3.81
C LEU A 77 -16.87 9.48 2.71
N LEU A 78 -18.14 9.78 2.40
CA LEU A 78 -18.89 9.13 1.33
C LEU A 78 -18.26 9.41 -0.04
N GLU A 79 -17.83 10.64 -0.29
CA GLU A 79 -17.13 11.04 -1.51
C GLU A 79 -15.83 10.23 -1.68
N ARG A 80 -14.98 10.15 -0.65
CA ARG A 80 -13.77 9.29 -0.69
C ARG A 80 -14.09 7.83 -0.94
N ARG A 81 -15.17 7.30 -0.35
CA ARG A 81 -15.58 5.91 -0.60
C ARG A 81 -16.08 5.66 -2.01
N SER A 82 -16.51 6.68 -2.74
CA SER A 82 -16.89 6.54 -4.15
C SER A 82 -15.71 6.24 -5.07
N GLU A 83 -14.47 6.53 -4.64
CA GLU A 83 -13.23 6.25 -5.36
C GLU A 83 -12.70 4.83 -5.11
N VAL A 84 -13.28 4.12 -4.11
CA VAL A 84 -12.88 2.74 -3.80
C VAL A 84 -13.28 1.82 -4.95
N GLN A 85 -12.29 1.17 -5.53
CA GLN A 85 -12.48 0.16 -6.57
C GLN A 85 -12.61 -1.23 -5.96
N LYS A 86 -13.07 -2.19 -6.76
CA LYS A 86 -13.27 -3.57 -6.30
C LYS A 86 -12.62 -4.56 -7.26
N LEU A 87 -11.82 -5.45 -6.68
CA LEU A 87 -11.21 -6.57 -7.37
C LEU A 87 -12.17 -7.75 -7.39
N THR A 88 -12.44 -8.30 -8.57
CA THR A 88 -13.24 -9.53 -8.67
C THR A 88 -12.53 -10.73 -8.05
N SER A 89 -13.29 -11.57 -7.35
CA SER A 89 -12.82 -12.88 -6.92
C SER A 89 -12.77 -13.90 -8.06
N GLY A 90 -13.42 -13.61 -9.19
CA GLY A 90 -13.70 -14.55 -10.29
C GLY A 90 -14.94 -15.42 -10.04
N SER A 91 -15.60 -15.27 -8.89
CA SER A 91 -16.88 -15.95 -8.56
C SER A 91 -17.96 -14.91 -8.36
N SER A 92 -18.95 -14.88 -9.23
CA SER A 92 -20.06 -13.94 -9.14
C SER A 92 -20.82 -14.02 -7.81
N ALA A 93 -20.99 -15.22 -7.26
CA ALA A 93 -21.65 -15.40 -5.97
C ALA A 93 -20.84 -14.81 -4.80
N LEU A 94 -19.51 -14.96 -4.83
CA LEU A 94 -18.64 -14.35 -3.80
C LEU A 94 -18.58 -12.83 -3.98
N ASP A 95 -18.49 -12.36 -5.21
CA ASP A 95 -18.49 -10.92 -5.50
C ASP A 95 -19.81 -10.27 -5.06
N GLU A 96 -20.96 -10.91 -5.31
CA GLU A 96 -22.26 -10.43 -4.82
C GLU A 96 -22.30 -10.36 -3.28
N LEU A 97 -21.80 -11.40 -2.58
CA LEU A 97 -21.71 -11.43 -1.12
C LEU A 97 -20.84 -10.28 -0.58
N LEU A 98 -19.75 -9.94 -1.27
CA LEU A 98 -18.84 -8.86 -0.93
C LEU A 98 -19.30 -7.48 -1.44
N GLY A 99 -20.48 -7.40 -2.04
CA GLY A 99 -21.01 -6.16 -2.60
C GLY A 99 -20.27 -5.68 -3.86
N GLY A 100 -19.70 -6.60 -4.63
CA GLY A 100 -19.04 -6.35 -5.93
C GLY A 100 -17.58 -6.79 -6.02
N GLY A 101 -17.01 -7.39 -4.96
CA GLY A 101 -15.63 -7.86 -4.90
C GLY A 101 -14.84 -7.31 -3.72
N PHE A 102 -13.53 -7.54 -3.73
CA PHE A 102 -12.61 -7.09 -2.68
C PHE A 102 -12.29 -5.61 -2.83
N GLU A 103 -12.53 -4.82 -1.80
CA GLU A 103 -12.30 -3.37 -1.83
C GLU A 103 -10.80 -3.03 -1.85
N THR A 104 -10.42 -2.05 -2.68
CA THR A 104 -9.10 -1.39 -2.59
C THR A 104 -9.01 -0.54 -1.31
N GLN A 105 -7.78 -0.15 -0.93
CA GLN A 105 -7.53 0.64 0.29
C GLN A 105 -8.00 -0.04 1.59
N ALA A 106 -8.17 -1.37 1.57
CA ALA A 106 -8.62 -2.17 2.69
C ALA A 106 -7.64 -3.32 2.98
N ILE A 107 -7.55 -3.71 4.25
CA ILE A 107 -6.91 -4.95 4.65
C ILE A 107 -8.02 -5.99 4.80
N VAL A 108 -7.91 -7.08 4.06
CA VAL A 108 -8.88 -8.17 4.09
C VAL A 108 -8.23 -9.42 4.68
N GLU A 109 -8.86 -9.99 5.68
CA GLU A 109 -8.45 -11.27 6.28
C GLU A 109 -9.38 -12.38 5.81
N VAL A 110 -8.81 -13.51 5.35
CA VAL A 110 -9.54 -14.72 5.01
C VAL A 110 -9.12 -15.83 5.98
N PHE A 111 -10.05 -16.33 6.77
CA PHE A 111 -9.81 -17.38 7.75
C PHE A 111 -10.71 -18.60 7.52
N GLY A 112 -10.28 -19.76 8.02
CA GLY A 112 -11.01 -21.02 7.87
C GLY A 112 -10.12 -22.21 8.19
N GLU A 113 -10.69 -23.40 8.22
CA GLU A 113 -10.01 -24.66 8.50
C GLU A 113 -8.91 -24.96 7.46
N PHE A 114 -8.01 -25.88 7.81
CA PHE A 114 -7.02 -26.39 6.87
C PHE A 114 -7.73 -27.02 5.65
N GLY A 115 -7.19 -26.73 4.45
CA GLY A 115 -7.78 -27.23 3.21
C GLY A 115 -9.03 -26.50 2.70
N SER A 116 -9.51 -25.43 3.38
CA SER A 116 -10.68 -24.65 2.96
C SER A 116 -10.48 -23.77 1.72
N GLY A 117 -9.28 -23.73 1.15
CA GLY A 117 -9.01 -23.00 -0.10
C GLY A 117 -8.48 -21.56 0.07
N LYS A 118 -8.13 -21.12 1.28
CA LYS A 118 -7.62 -19.73 1.53
C LYS A 118 -6.49 -19.34 0.58
N THR A 119 -5.47 -20.20 0.48
CA THR A 119 -4.33 -19.99 -0.43
C THR A 119 -4.77 -19.94 -1.89
N GLN A 120 -5.78 -20.75 -2.28
CA GLN A 120 -6.32 -20.73 -3.65
C GLN A 120 -7.04 -19.41 -3.94
N VAL A 121 -7.75 -18.84 -2.97
CA VAL A 121 -8.33 -17.48 -3.10
C VAL A 121 -7.22 -16.45 -3.27
N GLY A 122 -6.15 -16.50 -2.47
CA GLY A 122 -5.01 -15.60 -2.61
C GLY A 122 -4.34 -15.69 -3.99
N HIS A 123 -4.12 -16.90 -4.51
CA HIS A 123 -3.58 -17.11 -5.86
C HIS A 123 -4.52 -16.59 -6.96
N GLN A 124 -5.84 -16.82 -6.81
CA GLN A 124 -6.82 -16.31 -7.79
C GLN A 124 -6.87 -14.78 -7.78
N LEU A 125 -6.84 -14.16 -6.60
CA LEU A 125 -6.79 -12.69 -6.50
C LEU A 125 -5.51 -12.11 -7.10
N ALA A 126 -4.36 -12.79 -6.94
CA ALA A 126 -3.11 -12.39 -7.59
C ALA A 126 -3.25 -12.39 -9.11
N VAL A 127 -3.84 -13.43 -9.70
CA VAL A 127 -4.11 -13.48 -11.15
C VAL A 127 -5.13 -12.42 -11.56
N ASN A 128 -6.22 -12.27 -10.82
CA ASN A 128 -7.29 -11.32 -11.15
C ASN A 128 -6.84 -9.85 -11.07
N THR A 129 -5.85 -9.53 -10.23
CA THR A 129 -5.25 -8.19 -10.17
C THR A 129 -4.67 -7.76 -11.52
N ILE A 130 -4.17 -8.71 -12.31
CA ILE A 130 -3.54 -8.47 -13.61
C ILE A 130 -4.58 -8.35 -14.73
N LEU A 131 -5.82 -8.79 -14.52
CA LEU A 131 -6.90 -8.57 -15.48
C LEU A 131 -7.09 -7.07 -15.76
N PRO A 132 -7.55 -6.73 -16.99
CA PRO A 132 -7.97 -5.37 -17.32
C PRO A 132 -9.08 -4.86 -16.39
N LEU A 133 -9.16 -3.55 -16.20
CA LEU A 133 -10.24 -2.90 -15.44
C LEU A 133 -11.65 -3.33 -15.93
N SER A 134 -11.82 -3.49 -17.24
CA SER A 134 -13.10 -3.94 -17.84
C SER A 134 -13.52 -5.35 -17.44
N GLN A 135 -12.60 -6.14 -16.88
CA GLN A 135 -12.86 -7.50 -16.40
C GLN A 135 -12.80 -7.61 -14.86
N GLY A 136 -12.81 -6.47 -14.17
CA GLY A 136 -12.78 -6.43 -12.70
C GLY A 136 -11.40 -6.63 -12.09
N GLY A 137 -10.33 -6.48 -12.87
CA GLY A 137 -8.94 -6.41 -12.42
C GLY A 137 -8.46 -4.96 -12.30
N PHE A 138 -7.16 -4.79 -12.16
CA PHE A 138 -6.50 -3.47 -12.02
C PHE A 138 -5.41 -3.23 -13.05
N ASP A 139 -5.14 -4.22 -13.92
CA ASP A 139 -3.96 -4.21 -14.78
C ASP A 139 -2.67 -3.91 -13.98
N GLY A 140 -2.64 -4.38 -12.73
CA GLY A 140 -1.65 -4.04 -11.71
C GLY A 140 -0.57 -5.10 -11.52
N GLU A 141 0.33 -4.86 -10.57
CA GLU A 141 1.34 -5.81 -10.10
C GLU A 141 0.97 -6.37 -8.73
N VAL A 142 1.55 -7.51 -8.37
CA VAL A 142 1.29 -8.21 -7.12
C VAL A 142 2.57 -8.47 -6.36
N PHE A 143 2.60 -8.15 -5.07
CA PHE A 143 3.63 -8.59 -4.15
C PHE A 143 3.06 -9.68 -3.25
N TYR A 144 3.61 -10.88 -3.36
CA TYR A 144 3.18 -12.06 -2.63
C TYR A 144 4.22 -12.44 -1.56
N ILE A 145 3.87 -12.26 -0.28
CA ILE A 145 4.74 -12.71 0.83
C ILE A 145 4.26 -14.08 1.28
N ASP A 146 5.09 -15.09 1.05
CA ASP A 146 4.82 -16.48 1.40
C ASP A 146 5.52 -16.87 2.71
N THR A 147 4.73 -17.19 3.73
CA THR A 147 5.23 -17.62 5.06
C THR A 147 5.27 -19.13 5.23
N GLU A 148 4.58 -19.87 4.36
CA GLU A 148 4.39 -21.33 4.48
C GLU A 148 5.11 -22.11 3.37
N ASP A 149 5.78 -21.45 2.43
CA ASP A 149 6.41 -22.07 1.25
C ASP A 149 5.39 -22.83 0.37
N THR A 150 4.22 -22.23 0.20
CA THR A 150 3.09 -22.83 -0.50
C THR A 150 2.81 -22.22 -1.88
N PHE A 151 3.51 -21.16 -2.26
CA PHE A 151 3.38 -20.58 -3.58
C PHE A 151 3.79 -21.58 -4.67
N ARG A 152 2.94 -21.73 -5.68
CA ARG A 152 3.16 -22.68 -6.78
C ARG A 152 2.95 -21.95 -8.11
N PRO A 153 4.04 -21.62 -8.84
CA PRO A 153 3.96 -20.94 -10.14
C PRO A 153 3.09 -21.70 -11.16
N GLU A 154 3.13 -23.02 -11.13
CA GLU A 154 2.33 -23.86 -12.02
C GLU A 154 0.84 -23.69 -11.76
N ARG A 155 0.45 -23.42 -10.51
CA ARG A 155 -0.95 -23.17 -10.16
C ARG A 155 -1.39 -21.78 -10.63
N ILE A 156 -0.53 -20.79 -10.52
CA ILE A 156 -0.76 -19.45 -11.08
C ILE A 156 -0.94 -19.53 -12.60
N ALA A 157 -0.06 -20.27 -13.28
CA ALA A 157 -0.15 -20.49 -14.74
C ALA A 157 -1.51 -21.08 -15.15
N GLN A 158 -1.97 -22.14 -14.46
CA GLN A 158 -3.28 -22.75 -14.72
C GLN A 158 -4.44 -21.77 -14.50
N MET A 159 -4.36 -20.93 -13.47
CA MET A 159 -5.38 -19.92 -13.18
C MET A 159 -5.38 -18.81 -14.25
N ALA A 160 -4.19 -18.38 -14.71
CA ALA A 160 -4.04 -17.41 -15.78
C ALA A 160 -4.66 -17.90 -17.09
N GLU A 161 -4.37 -19.15 -17.50
CA GLU A 161 -4.99 -19.79 -18.66
C GLU A 161 -6.53 -19.84 -18.52
N GLY A 162 -7.02 -20.16 -17.32
CA GLY A 162 -8.45 -20.25 -17.02
C GLY A 162 -9.21 -18.93 -17.21
N VAL A 163 -8.53 -17.79 -17.10
CA VAL A 163 -9.10 -16.45 -17.34
C VAL A 163 -8.65 -15.83 -18.67
N GLY A 164 -7.94 -16.59 -19.52
CA GLY A 164 -7.53 -16.19 -20.86
C GLY A 164 -6.30 -15.26 -20.89
N LEU A 165 -5.49 -15.25 -19.84
CA LEU A 165 -4.22 -14.51 -19.79
C LEU A 165 -3.03 -15.41 -20.18
N ASP A 166 -1.97 -14.80 -20.71
CA ASP A 166 -0.69 -15.51 -20.92
C ASP A 166 -0.02 -15.80 -19.58
N PRO A 167 0.28 -17.07 -19.24
CA PRO A 167 0.88 -17.45 -17.96
C PRO A 167 2.20 -16.76 -17.65
N ASN A 168 3.08 -16.60 -18.66
CA ASN A 168 4.37 -15.97 -18.45
C ASN A 168 4.22 -14.48 -18.13
N ALA A 169 3.37 -13.78 -18.88
CA ALA A 169 3.09 -12.37 -18.63
C ALA A 169 2.46 -12.15 -17.24
N VAL A 170 1.64 -13.09 -16.75
CA VAL A 170 1.09 -13.04 -15.39
C VAL A 170 2.18 -13.27 -14.35
N LEU A 171 3.02 -14.30 -14.54
CA LEU A 171 4.09 -14.62 -13.58
C LEU A 171 5.14 -13.50 -13.48
N ASP A 172 5.45 -12.80 -14.56
CA ASP A 172 6.36 -11.66 -14.57
C ASP A 172 5.88 -10.48 -13.71
N ARG A 173 4.57 -10.40 -13.46
CA ARG A 173 3.93 -9.32 -12.68
C ARG A 173 3.61 -9.74 -11.24
N ILE A 174 3.99 -10.93 -10.81
CA ILE A 174 3.83 -11.41 -9.44
C ILE A 174 5.19 -11.55 -8.79
N HIS A 175 5.52 -10.62 -7.91
CA HIS A 175 6.77 -10.58 -7.15
C HIS A 175 6.62 -11.41 -5.88
N VAL A 176 7.34 -12.50 -5.75
CA VAL A 176 7.22 -13.45 -4.65
C VAL A 176 8.41 -13.34 -3.71
N ALA A 177 8.17 -13.23 -2.43
CA ALA A 177 9.20 -13.27 -1.41
C ALA A 177 8.81 -14.24 -0.28
N ARG A 178 9.76 -15.08 0.16
CA ARG A 178 9.56 -15.96 1.31
C ARG A 178 9.93 -15.24 2.59
N ALA A 179 8.99 -15.19 3.55
CA ALA A 179 9.25 -14.71 4.90
C ALA A 179 9.61 -15.88 5.83
N TYR A 180 10.72 -15.77 6.58
CA TYR A 180 11.17 -16.81 7.50
C TYR A 180 10.69 -16.58 8.94
N ASN A 181 10.37 -15.34 9.31
CA ASN A 181 9.85 -14.95 10.61
C ASN A 181 9.16 -13.58 10.49
N SER A 182 8.53 -13.12 11.56
CA SER A 182 7.80 -11.84 11.60
C SER A 182 8.68 -10.62 11.34
N ALA A 183 9.92 -10.60 11.83
CA ALA A 183 10.84 -9.49 11.58
C ALA A 183 11.22 -9.40 10.09
N HIS A 184 11.46 -10.55 9.44
CA HIS A 184 11.72 -10.60 8.00
C HIS A 184 10.47 -10.20 7.19
N GLN A 185 9.27 -10.58 7.64
CA GLN A 185 8.03 -10.14 6.99
C GLN A 185 7.87 -8.62 7.03
N MET A 186 8.17 -7.96 8.15
CA MET A 186 8.16 -6.50 8.25
C MET A 186 9.17 -5.86 7.30
N LEU A 187 10.40 -6.40 7.23
CA LEU A 187 11.42 -5.93 6.30
C LEU A 187 10.97 -6.04 4.83
N LEU A 188 10.30 -7.13 4.45
CA LEU A 188 9.75 -7.29 3.09
C LEU A 188 8.66 -6.27 2.77
N VAL A 189 7.84 -5.88 3.75
CA VAL A 189 6.83 -4.82 3.56
C VAL A 189 7.50 -3.46 3.31
N ASP A 190 8.60 -3.15 4.03
CA ASP A 190 9.36 -1.92 3.81
C ASP A 190 10.06 -1.94 2.43
N GLU A 191 10.50 -3.11 1.97
CA GLU A 191 11.05 -3.27 0.63
C GLU A 191 10.00 -3.02 -0.46
N ILE A 192 8.77 -3.52 -0.28
CA ILE A 192 7.64 -3.26 -1.19
C ILE A 192 7.37 -1.76 -1.30
N LYS A 193 7.35 -1.02 -0.19
CA LYS A 193 7.18 0.43 -0.20
C LYS A 193 8.25 1.12 -1.07
N ARG A 194 9.51 0.71 -0.91
CA ARG A 194 10.60 1.25 -1.74
C ARG A 194 10.41 0.92 -3.22
N CYS A 195 10.06 -0.30 -3.56
CA CYS A 195 9.79 -0.69 -4.94
C CYS A 195 8.67 0.17 -5.56
N LEU A 196 7.56 0.35 -4.86
CA LEU A 196 6.43 1.14 -5.33
C LEU A 196 6.79 2.61 -5.55
N LEU A 197 7.63 3.20 -4.70
CA LEU A 197 8.08 4.58 -4.84
C LEU A 197 9.02 4.79 -6.04
N TYR A 198 9.82 3.76 -6.40
CA TYR A 198 10.79 3.87 -7.50
C TYR A 198 10.26 3.37 -8.85
N THR A 199 9.23 2.52 -8.86
CA THR A 199 8.64 1.95 -10.08
C THR A 199 7.36 2.64 -10.52
N SER A 200 6.77 3.49 -9.67
CA SER A 200 5.62 4.30 -10.08
C SER A 200 6.09 5.30 -11.15
N PRO A 201 5.55 5.28 -12.38
CA PRO A 201 5.88 6.28 -13.38
C PRO A 201 5.56 7.66 -12.80
N SER A 202 6.56 8.55 -12.84
CA SER A 202 6.34 9.94 -12.44
C SER A 202 5.16 10.49 -13.25
N PRO A 203 4.27 11.32 -12.68
CA PRO A 203 3.22 11.99 -13.43
C PRO A 203 3.73 12.78 -14.64
N ARG A 204 5.05 12.99 -14.75
CA ARG A 204 5.73 13.68 -15.87
C ARG A 204 5.99 12.76 -17.07
N ASP A 205 5.84 11.45 -16.94
CA ASP A 205 6.09 10.48 -18.02
C ASP A 205 4.81 10.09 -18.78
N ILE A 206 3.67 10.72 -18.42
CA ILE A 206 2.36 10.53 -19.08
C ILE A 206 1.98 11.84 -19.81
N SER A 207 2.84 12.30 -20.70
CA SER A 207 2.51 13.41 -21.60
C SER A 207 2.73 13.02 -23.06
#